data_2b7e537062b45ec33549ccf67428d330
#
_entry.id   2b7e537062b45ec33549ccf67428d330
#
_cell.length_a   1.000
_cell.length_b   1.000
_cell.length_c   1.000
_cell.angle_alpha   90.00
_cell.angle_beta   90.00
_cell.angle_gamma   90.00
#
_symmetry.space_group_name_H-M   'P 1'
#
loop_
_entity.id
_entity.type
_entity.pdbx_description
1 polymer ?
#
loop_
_entity_poly.entity_id
_entity_poly.type
_entity_poly.pdbx_seq_one_letter_code
_entity_poly.pdbx_strand_id
1 'polypeptide(L)'
;GAPKVGKSDFLISLLANMAAGQSFLGLSRKRPLRVFYLQAEVQYHYLRERIQKLHLPDETLERLSQNFVMTPQIRLILNDGGIDKIVRSVKARFGERSPDIIAIDPIRNVFDGGGIGGENDNDAMMFFLSRRVEELRNQINPNAGLILAHHTKKVSKKYVEEDPFQALSGAGSLRSYYTSGIILHRLDEMRPERNLIFELRNGPEIAQKTILRNASGWREVDSQAERLAMRSQAIKLDAQQLRKKDTVIGLIYSEASQGRVYTARQFSDTFENKSGLGSSRSLRNRLNALSTKGHIKFFKNADIYGLPQAQRSRQGYVCVEGMALGDGTRILPTHFKHPKTHEVLPVDDPENWIVALNDGGLS
;
A
#
# COMPACT_ATOMS: atom_id res chain seq x y z
N GLY A 1 10.19 -1.57 -2.42
CA GLY A 1 8.71 -1.60 -2.49
C GLY A 1 8.15 -0.82 -3.67
N ALA A 2 6.86 -0.99 -3.97
CA ALA A 2 6.18 -0.32 -5.08
C ALA A 2 6.25 1.22 -4.98
N PRO A 3 6.07 1.96 -6.10
CA PRO A 3 5.89 3.40 -6.04
C PRO A 3 4.73 3.79 -5.12
N LYS A 4 4.86 4.93 -4.42
CA LYS A 4 3.83 5.50 -3.52
C LYS A 4 3.45 4.63 -2.29
N VAL A 5 4.21 3.60 -1.98
CA VAL A 5 3.95 2.75 -0.78
C VAL A 5 4.40 3.41 0.53
N GLY A 6 5.18 4.49 0.47
CA GLY A 6 5.72 5.21 1.63
C GLY A 6 7.18 4.91 1.96
N LYS A 7 7.97 4.39 0.99
CA LYS A 7 9.40 4.03 1.19
C LYS A 7 10.24 5.14 1.80
N SER A 8 10.27 6.31 1.17
CA SER A 8 11.09 7.44 1.63
C SER A 8 10.66 7.96 2.99
N ASP A 9 9.35 7.92 3.30
CA ASP A 9 8.83 8.29 4.60
C ASP A 9 9.25 7.28 5.69
N PHE A 10 9.16 5.98 5.38
CA PHE A 10 9.66 4.91 6.24
C PHE A 10 11.18 5.02 6.45
N LEU A 11 11.93 5.25 5.38
CA LEU A 11 13.39 5.37 5.43
C LEU A 11 13.83 6.59 6.26
N ILE A 12 13.19 7.74 6.10
CA ILE A 12 13.46 8.92 6.93
C ILE A 12 13.22 8.60 8.41
N SER A 13 12.09 7.94 8.74
CA SER A 13 11.79 7.55 10.11
C SER A 13 12.82 6.58 10.69
N LEU A 14 13.21 5.57 9.91
CA LEU A 14 14.24 4.61 10.30
C LEU A 14 15.59 5.30 10.56
N LEU A 15 16.06 6.11 9.61
CA LEU A 15 17.35 6.78 9.67
C LEU A 15 17.40 7.84 10.80
N ALA A 16 16.31 8.58 10.99
CA ALA A 16 16.20 9.56 12.07
C ALA A 16 16.26 8.88 13.45
N ASN A 17 15.55 7.78 13.63
CA ASN A 17 15.63 7.01 14.87
C ASN A 17 17.03 6.39 15.06
N MET A 18 17.69 5.92 14.01
CA MET A 18 19.10 5.49 14.07
C MET A 18 20.02 6.60 14.53
N ALA A 19 19.87 7.81 14.00
CA ALA A 19 20.68 8.96 14.36
C ALA A 19 20.41 9.48 15.78
N ALA A 20 19.17 9.45 16.18
CA ALA A 20 18.73 9.88 17.52
C ALA A 20 19.06 8.88 18.65
N GLY A 21 19.45 7.66 18.32
CA GLY A 21 19.67 6.66 19.36
C GLY A 21 18.39 5.96 19.83
N GLN A 22 17.29 5.98 19.06
CA GLN A 22 16.01 5.41 19.44
C GLN A 22 15.73 4.08 18.73
N SER A 23 14.99 3.18 19.37
CA SER A 23 14.49 1.97 18.73
C SER A 23 13.37 2.30 17.76
N PHE A 24 13.30 1.58 16.64
CA PHE A 24 12.27 1.77 15.63
C PHE A 24 11.68 0.42 15.22
N LEU A 25 10.38 0.22 15.45
CA LEU A 25 9.65 -1.02 15.13
C LEU A 25 10.36 -2.30 15.66
N GLY A 26 10.86 -2.26 16.89
CA GLY A 26 11.62 -3.38 17.49
C GLY A 26 13.05 -3.53 16.99
N LEU A 27 13.48 -2.71 16.01
CA LEU A 27 14.88 -2.67 15.58
C LEU A 27 15.65 -1.75 16.53
N SER A 28 16.54 -2.32 17.32
CA SER A 28 17.37 -1.61 18.29
C SER A 28 18.84 -1.59 17.88
N ARG A 29 19.60 -0.69 18.44
CA ARG A 29 21.04 -0.55 18.24
C ARG A 29 21.75 -0.19 19.54
N LYS A 30 23.08 -0.34 19.54
CA LYS A 30 23.89 -0.12 20.75
C LYS A 30 24.21 1.37 21.02
N ARG A 31 24.19 2.23 20.01
CA ARG A 31 24.54 3.66 20.11
C ARG A 31 23.87 4.50 19.01
N PRO A 32 23.75 5.83 19.16
CA PRO A 32 23.40 6.70 18.04
C PRO A 32 24.37 6.54 16.88
N LEU A 33 23.86 6.58 15.64
CA LEU A 33 24.65 6.44 14.41
C LEU A 33 24.71 7.76 13.65
N ARG A 34 25.85 8.09 13.10
CA ARG A 34 25.98 9.22 12.17
C ARG A 34 25.49 8.78 10.80
N VAL A 35 24.52 9.48 10.28
CA VAL A 35 23.80 9.11 9.06
C VAL A 35 23.95 10.20 8.02
N PHE A 36 24.46 9.83 6.86
CA PHE A 36 24.37 10.65 5.66
C PHE A 36 23.29 10.07 4.74
N TYR A 37 22.29 10.89 4.40
CA TYR A 37 21.17 10.50 3.56
C TYR A 37 21.18 11.30 2.25
N LEU A 38 21.62 10.65 1.18
CA LEU A 38 21.56 11.17 -0.19
C LEU A 38 20.15 10.97 -0.72
N GLN A 39 19.35 12.03 -0.64
CA GLN A 39 17.98 12.06 -1.06
C GLN A 39 17.89 12.77 -2.43
N ALA A 40 17.25 12.11 -3.44
CA ALA A 40 17.26 12.58 -4.82
C ALA A 40 15.83 12.76 -5.42
N GLU A 41 14.78 12.67 -4.62
CA GLU A 41 13.40 12.70 -5.13
C GLU A 41 12.54 13.80 -4.48
N VAL A 42 12.63 13.98 -3.15
CA VAL A 42 11.69 14.78 -2.38
C VAL A 42 12.19 16.22 -2.21
N GLN A 43 11.35 17.21 -2.47
CA GLN A 43 11.69 18.63 -2.31
C GLN A 43 11.89 19.01 -0.84
N TYR A 44 12.69 20.03 -0.58
CA TYR A 44 13.10 20.45 0.75
C TYR A 44 11.95 20.70 1.73
N HIS A 45 10.88 21.39 1.29
CA HIS A 45 9.76 21.70 2.17
C HIS A 45 8.99 20.44 2.62
N TYR A 46 8.84 19.44 1.76
CA TYR A 46 8.24 18.15 2.15
C TYR A 46 9.14 17.33 3.08
N LEU A 47 10.47 17.43 2.91
CA LEU A 47 11.41 16.79 3.82
C LEU A 47 11.31 17.40 5.22
N ARG A 48 11.27 18.74 5.32
CA ARG A 48 11.10 19.46 6.57
C ARG A 48 9.82 19.06 7.28
N GLU A 49 8.70 19.03 6.55
CA GLU A 49 7.40 18.61 7.07
C GLU A 49 7.45 17.17 7.63
N ARG A 50 8.12 16.25 6.92
CA ARG A 50 8.26 14.86 7.37
C ARG A 50 9.07 14.74 8.65
N ILE A 51 10.14 15.48 8.79
CA ILE A 51 10.97 15.50 10.01
C ILE A 51 10.18 16.10 11.18
N GLN A 52 9.47 17.19 10.96
CA GLN A 52 8.61 17.79 12.00
C GLN A 52 7.50 16.82 12.48
N LYS A 53 6.96 16.00 11.59
CA LYS A 53 5.95 14.97 11.94
C LYS A 53 6.50 13.76 12.71
N LEU A 54 7.81 13.65 12.91
CA LEU A 54 8.37 12.57 13.73
C LEU A 54 8.09 12.74 15.22
N HIS A 55 7.68 13.94 15.66
CA HIS A 55 7.34 14.26 17.06
C HIS A 55 8.37 13.74 18.07
N LEU A 56 9.64 13.93 17.76
CA LEU A 56 10.72 13.47 18.61
C LEU A 56 10.88 14.42 19.84
N PRO A 57 11.21 13.88 21.04
CA PRO A 57 11.54 14.70 22.21
C PRO A 57 12.74 15.64 21.96
N ASP A 58 12.81 16.77 22.64
CA ASP A 58 13.85 17.79 22.42
C ASP A 58 15.27 17.25 22.53
N GLU A 59 15.56 16.43 23.54
CA GLU A 59 16.87 15.76 23.67
C GLU A 59 17.22 14.87 22.45
N THR A 60 16.19 14.27 21.87
CA THR A 60 16.32 13.42 20.69
C THR A 60 16.57 14.27 19.44
N LEU A 61 15.93 15.45 19.36
CA LEU A 61 16.13 16.40 18.26
C LEU A 61 17.57 16.94 18.26
N GLU A 62 18.16 17.22 19.41
CA GLU A 62 19.55 17.62 19.52
C GLU A 62 20.49 16.55 18.97
N ARG A 63 20.35 15.30 19.41
CA ARG A 63 21.13 14.18 18.88
C ARG A 63 20.93 14.00 17.38
N LEU A 64 19.69 14.13 16.90
CA LEU A 64 19.37 14.07 15.48
C LEU A 64 20.13 15.14 14.69
N SER A 65 20.13 16.39 15.18
CA SER A 65 20.78 17.52 14.51
C SER A 65 22.29 17.33 14.36
N GLN A 66 22.92 16.65 15.30
CA GLN A 66 24.35 16.34 15.30
C GLN A 66 24.73 15.15 14.43
N ASN A 67 23.83 14.17 14.29
CA ASN A 67 24.11 12.88 13.69
C ASN A 67 23.42 12.63 12.35
N PHE A 68 22.48 13.46 11.92
CA PHE A 68 21.71 13.25 10.71
C PHE A 68 21.93 14.38 9.70
N VAL A 69 22.57 14.06 8.61
CA VAL A 69 22.78 14.97 7.48
C VAL A 69 22.03 14.44 6.27
N MET A 70 21.22 15.27 5.68
CA MET A 70 20.37 14.91 4.55
C MET A 70 20.54 15.96 3.44
N THR A 71 20.67 15.50 2.18
CA THR A 71 20.64 16.40 1.04
C THR A 71 19.20 16.87 0.78
N PRO A 72 18.99 18.13 0.36
CA PRO A 72 17.74 18.49 -0.31
C PRO A 72 17.64 17.74 -1.64
N GLN A 73 16.48 17.86 -2.33
CA GLN A 73 16.34 17.28 -3.68
C GLN A 73 17.53 17.69 -4.55
N ILE A 74 18.30 16.69 -4.97
CA ILE A 74 19.50 16.88 -5.76
C ILE A 74 19.34 16.15 -7.10
N ARG A 75 19.64 16.85 -8.20
CA ARG A 75 19.78 16.25 -9.53
C ARG A 75 21.25 15.98 -9.77
N LEU A 76 21.69 14.78 -9.43
CA LEU A 76 23.09 14.40 -9.52
C LEU A 76 23.16 12.94 -9.99
N ILE A 77 24.00 12.69 -10.99
CA ILE A 77 24.39 11.34 -11.39
C ILE A 77 25.63 10.96 -10.58
N LEU A 78 25.65 9.74 -10.06
CA LEU A 78 26.74 9.24 -9.24
C LEU A 78 27.90 8.72 -10.14
N ASN A 79 28.37 9.58 -11.04
CA ASN A 79 29.64 9.41 -11.78
C ASN A 79 30.81 9.97 -10.96
N ASP A 80 32.02 9.96 -11.49
CA ASP A 80 33.21 10.42 -10.77
C ASP A 80 33.06 11.84 -10.22
N GLY A 81 32.59 12.79 -11.04
CA GLY A 81 32.35 14.17 -10.60
C GLY A 81 31.21 14.30 -9.59
N GLY A 82 30.19 13.40 -9.65
CA GLY A 82 29.14 13.30 -8.67
C GLY A 82 29.62 12.77 -7.32
N ILE A 83 30.46 11.75 -7.34
CA ILE A 83 31.10 11.17 -6.16
C ILE A 83 31.97 12.26 -5.48
N ASP A 84 32.84 12.94 -6.21
CA ASP A 84 33.67 13.99 -5.67
C ASP A 84 32.90 15.13 -4.98
N LYS A 85 31.78 15.54 -5.57
CA LYS A 85 30.89 16.55 -4.97
C LYS A 85 30.30 16.08 -3.64
N ILE A 86 29.80 14.84 -3.60
CA ILE A 86 29.23 14.29 -2.39
C ILE A 86 30.28 14.11 -1.31
N VAL A 87 31.46 13.54 -1.64
CA VAL A 87 32.54 13.31 -0.69
C VAL A 87 33.00 14.64 -0.06
N ARG A 88 33.19 15.70 -0.87
CA ARG A 88 33.50 17.02 -0.35
C ARG A 88 32.42 17.57 0.59
N SER A 89 31.17 17.44 0.23
CA SER A 89 30.03 17.89 1.06
C SER A 89 29.95 17.14 2.38
N VAL A 90 30.16 15.83 2.35
CA VAL A 90 30.16 14.97 3.55
C VAL A 90 31.33 15.34 4.48
N LYS A 91 32.54 15.46 3.94
CA LYS A 91 33.73 15.87 4.70
C LYS A 91 33.57 17.26 5.32
N ALA A 92 33.01 18.21 4.58
CA ALA A 92 32.75 19.56 5.09
C ALA A 92 31.76 19.57 6.27
N ARG A 93 30.77 18.65 6.25
CA ARG A 93 29.69 18.60 7.26
C ARG A 93 30.06 17.78 8.48
N PHE A 94 30.72 16.64 8.30
CA PHE A 94 31.07 15.72 9.39
C PHE A 94 32.47 15.95 9.96
N GLY A 95 33.35 16.67 9.22
CA GLY A 95 34.74 16.82 9.58
C GLY A 95 35.45 15.46 9.61
N GLU A 96 36.24 15.23 10.66
CA GLU A 96 36.95 13.95 10.87
C GLU A 96 36.01 12.81 11.29
N ARG A 97 34.76 13.13 11.74
CA ARG A 97 33.77 12.14 12.16
C ARG A 97 32.95 11.68 10.97
N SER A 98 33.43 10.66 10.29
CA SER A 98 32.73 10.07 9.13
C SER A 98 31.37 9.48 9.49
N PRO A 99 30.38 9.42 8.57
CA PRO A 99 29.12 8.75 8.80
C PRO A 99 29.28 7.23 8.99
N ASP A 100 28.47 6.67 9.87
CA ASP A 100 28.37 5.22 10.10
C ASP A 100 27.43 4.56 9.09
N ILE A 101 26.48 5.33 8.54
CA ILE A 101 25.51 4.91 7.53
C ILE A 101 25.47 5.90 6.37
N ILE A 102 25.51 5.37 5.17
CA ILE A 102 25.26 6.10 3.92
C ILE A 102 23.98 5.53 3.30
N ALA A 103 22.94 6.34 3.21
CA ALA A 103 21.67 5.95 2.58
C ALA A 103 21.45 6.69 1.27
N ILE A 104 20.97 5.99 0.24
CA ILE A 104 20.68 6.55 -1.10
C ILE A 104 19.23 6.26 -1.47
N ASP A 105 18.41 7.29 -1.75
CA ASP A 105 16.98 7.15 -2.03
C ASP A 105 16.47 8.12 -3.13
N PRO A 106 16.00 7.57 -4.22
CA PRO A 106 16.21 6.21 -4.73
C PRO A 106 17.50 6.10 -5.56
N ILE A 107 18.07 4.91 -5.65
CA ILE A 107 19.28 4.68 -6.48
C ILE A 107 19.03 5.02 -7.95
N ARG A 108 17.80 4.84 -8.44
CA ARG A 108 17.41 5.16 -9.81
C ARG A 108 17.75 6.60 -10.22
N ASN A 109 17.56 7.56 -9.32
CA ASN A 109 17.71 8.98 -9.63
C ASN A 109 19.16 9.44 -9.68
N VAL A 110 20.08 8.61 -9.19
CA VAL A 110 21.53 8.87 -9.18
C VAL A 110 22.32 7.85 -10.01
N PHE A 111 21.61 6.94 -10.68
CA PHE A 111 22.19 5.80 -11.40
C PHE A 111 23.14 6.23 -12.51
N ASP A 112 24.32 5.62 -12.54
CA ASP A 112 25.31 5.68 -13.63
C ASP A 112 25.69 4.26 -14.06
N GLY A 113 25.18 3.82 -15.20
CA GLY A 113 25.47 2.51 -15.76
C GLY A 113 26.78 2.41 -16.53
N GLY A 114 27.64 3.45 -16.51
CA GLY A 114 28.94 3.46 -17.20
C GLY A 114 28.85 3.33 -18.72
N GLY A 115 27.69 3.68 -19.30
CA GLY A 115 27.45 3.49 -20.75
C GLY A 115 27.09 2.05 -21.16
N ILE A 116 27.02 1.10 -20.20
CA ILE A 116 26.73 -0.33 -20.47
C ILE A 116 25.24 -0.53 -20.75
N GLY A 117 24.37 0.06 -19.91
CA GLY A 117 22.93 -0.12 -20.00
C GLY A 117 22.15 0.70 -18.96
N GLY A 118 20.85 0.45 -18.88
CA GLY A 118 19.94 1.08 -17.90
C GLY A 118 19.87 0.33 -16.57
N GLU A 119 19.11 0.87 -15.62
CA GLU A 119 18.96 0.32 -14.25
C GLU A 119 18.39 -1.12 -14.19
N ASN A 120 17.76 -1.59 -15.28
CA ASN A 120 17.22 -2.95 -15.37
C ASN A 120 18.20 -3.95 -16.00
N ASP A 121 19.33 -3.47 -16.47
CA ASP A 121 20.41 -4.31 -16.98
C ASP A 121 21.27 -4.78 -15.81
N ASN A 122 21.59 -6.08 -15.78
CA ASN A 122 22.33 -6.67 -14.65
C ASN A 122 23.79 -6.21 -14.61
N ASP A 123 24.45 -6.06 -15.77
CA ASP A 123 25.85 -5.67 -15.85
C ASP A 123 26.00 -4.18 -15.51
N ALA A 124 25.09 -3.33 -16.01
CA ALA A 124 25.06 -1.92 -15.69
C ALA A 124 24.76 -1.68 -14.20
N MET A 125 23.85 -2.47 -13.60
CA MET A 125 23.57 -2.42 -12.17
C MET A 125 24.77 -2.89 -11.36
N MET A 126 25.45 -3.96 -11.75
CA MET A 126 26.64 -4.43 -11.07
C MET A 126 27.78 -3.42 -11.16
N PHE A 127 27.97 -2.80 -12.33
CA PHE A 127 28.92 -1.68 -12.48
C PHE A 127 28.59 -0.53 -11.51
N PHE A 128 27.31 -0.10 -11.48
CA PHE A 128 26.86 0.95 -10.57
C PHE A 128 27.16 0.63 -9.11
N LEU A 129 26.81 -0.57 -8.66
CA LEU A 129 27.03 -0.98 -7.28
C LEU A 129 28.52 -1.04 -6.94
N SER A 130 29.31 -1.72 -7.77
CA SER A 130 30.74 -1.98 -7.48
C SER A 130 31.65 -0.79 -7.76
N ARG A 131 31.35 0.04 -8.78
CA ARG A 131 32.24 1.14 -9.21
C ARG A 131 31.75 2.52 -8.77
N ARG A 132 30.48 2.69 -8.39
CA ARG A 132 29.93 3.98 -7.97
C ARG A 132 29.56 3.99 -6.49
N VAL A 133 28.75 3.04 -6.07
CA VAL A 133 28.28 3.01 -4.67
C VAL A 133 29.41 2.60 -3.71
N GLU A 134 30.16 1.55 -4.03
CA GLU A 134 31.31 1.13 -3.23
C GLU A 134 32.42 2.17 -3.21
N GLU A 135 32.70 2.82 -4.34
CA GLU A 135 33.69 3.89 -4.42
C GLU A 135 33.30 5.08 -3.53
N LEU A 136 32.03 5.51 -3.60
CA LEU A 136 31.51 6.55 -2.71
C LEU A 136 31.70 6.17 -1.24
N ARG A 137 31.35 4.92 -0.86
CA ARG A 137 31.55 4.42 0.49
C ARG A 137 33.00 4.47 0.90
N ASN A 138 33.90 3.95 0.07
CA ASN A 138 35.33 3.85 0.37
C ASN A 138 35.98 5.22 0.57
N GLN A 139 35.59 6.23 -0.23
CA GLN A 139 36.10 7.61 -0.09
C GLN A 139 35.55 8.36 1.13
N ILE A 140 34.36 8.00 1.61
CA ILE A 140 33.73 8.60 2.79
C ILE A 140 34.12 7.84 4.07
N ASN A 141 33.78 6.56 4.13
CA ASN A 141 34.11 5.65 5.23
C ASN A 141 33.94 4.19 4.77
N PRO A 142 35.02 3.42 4.56
CA PRO A 142 34.93 2.04 4.10
C PRO A 142 34.18 1.11 5.07
N ASN A 143 34.04 1.51 6.34
CA ASN A 143 33.31 0.76 7.37
C ASN A 143 31.82 1.19 7.48
N ALA A 144 31.36 2.16 6.67
CA ALA A 144 29.97 2.57 6.71
C ALA A 144 29.05 1.49 6.17
N GLY A 145 27.89 1.33 6.83
CA GLY A 145 26.77 0.57 6.28
C GLY A 145 26.10 1.31 5.13
N LEU A 146 25.72 0.55 4.09
CA LEU A 146 24.98 1.09 2.94
C LEU A 146 23.49 0.75 3.06
N ILE A 147 22.62 1.72 2.84
CA ILE A 147 21.17 1.52 2.70
C ILE A 147 20.73 2.07 1.33
N LEU A 148 20.29 1.18 0.46
CA LEU A 148 19.91 1.52 -0.91
C LEU A 148 18.41 1.36 -1.09
N ALA A 149 17.69 2.45 -1.35
CA ALA A 149 16.27 2.40 -1.63
C ALA A 149 16.01 2.20 -3.13
N HIS A 150 15.17 1.22 -3.46
CA HIS A 150 14.83 0.91 -4.84
C HIS A 150 13.36 0.53 -5.00
N HIS A 151 12.86 0.66 -6.23
CA HIS A 151 11.50 0.27 -6.57
C HIS A 151 11.40 -1.23 -6.81
N THR A 152 10.20 -1.78 -6.60
CA THR A 152 9.85 -3.11 -7.08
C THR A 152 9.13 -2.99 -8.43
N LYS A 153 9.26 -4.02 -9.26
CA LYS A 153 8.45 -4.18 -10.48
C LYS A 153 6.98 -4.28 -10.12
N LYS A 154 6.11 -3.93 -11.06
CA LYS A 154 4.67 -4.23 -10.95
C LYS A 154 4.49 -5.72 -11.25
N VAL A 155 4.31 -6.50 -10.21
CA VAL A 155 4.04 -7.94 -10.31
C VAL A 155 2.68 -8.26 -9.68
N SER A 156 2.09 -9.41 -10.03
CA SER A 156 0.82 -9.84 -9.44
C SER A 156 0.92 -10.04 -7.93
N LYS A 157 -0.18 -9.89 -7.21
CA LYS A 157 -0.22 -10.13 -5.75
C LYS A 157 0.31 -11.51 -5.38
N LYS A 158 -0.11 -12.55 -6.11
CA LYS A 158 0.33 -13.93 -5.91
C LYS A 158 1.86 -14.07 -5.98
N TYR A 159 2.49 -13.42 -6.95
CA TYR A 159 3.94 -13.46 -7.13
C TYR A 159 4.70 -12.79 -5.96
N VAL A 160 4.16 -11.68 -5.44
CA VAL A 160 4.75 -11.01 -4.26
C VAL A 160 4.57 -11.82 -2.98
N GLU A 161 3.52 -12.64 -2.89
CA GLU A 161 3.28 -13.52 -1.74
C GLU A 161 4.22 -14.74 -1.75
N GLU A 162 4.58 -15.24 -2.93
CA GLU A 162 5.47 -16.41 -3.06
C GLU A 162 6.95 -16.05 -2.86
N ASP A 163 7.46 -15.01 -3.51
CA ASP A 163 8.84 -14.50 -3.33
C ASP A 163 8.91 -12.98 -3.54
N PRO A 164 8.68 -12.19 -2.47
CA PRO A 164 8.65 -10.73 -2.54
C PRO A 164 9.92 -10.12 -3.11
N PHE A 165 11.08 -10.76 -2.90
CA PHE A 165 12.39 -10.22 -3.26
C PHE A 165 12.73 -10.41 -4.75
N GLN A 166 12.06 -11.32 -5.46
CA GLN A 166 12.14 -11.39 -6.93
C GLN A 166 11.47 -10.20 -7.62
N ALA A 167 10.61 -9.49 -6.90
CA ALA A 167 9.97 -8.28 -7.44
C ALA A 167 10.91 -7.07 -7.54
N LEU A 168 12.14 -7.13 -7.04
CA LEU A 168 13.10 -6.01 -7.17
C LEU A 168 13.40 -5.72 -8.65
N SER A 169 13.37 -4.44 -9.04
CA SER A 169 13.85 -4.00 -10.34
C SER A 169 15.38 -4.19 -10.43
N GLY A 170 15.92 -4.58 -11.58
CA GLY A 170 17.35 -4.93 -11.70
C GLY A 170 17.74 -6.14 -10.84
N ALA A 171 16.82 -7.06 -10.65
CA ALA A 171 16.73 -7.97 -9.51
C ALA A 171 17.92 -8.87 -9.27
N GLY A 172 18.54 -9.43 -10.31
CA GLY A 172 19.63 -10.41 -10.15
C GLY A 172 20.82 -9.83 -9.41
N SER A 173 21.35 -8.74 -9.90
CA SER A 173 22.54 -8.08 -9.36
C SER A 173 22.30 -7.48 -7.97
N LEU A 174 21.14 -6.84 -7.74
CA LEU A 174 20.79 -6.29 -6.43
C LEU A 174 20.66 -7.39 -5.38
N ARG A 175 19.96 -8.49 -5.68
CA ARG A 175 19.75 -9.58 -4.72
C ARG A 175 21.07 -10.30 -4.37
N SER A 176 22.02 -10.38 -5.30
CA SER A 176 23.34 -10.95 -5.02
C SER A 176 24.24 -10.00 -4.22
N TYR A 177 23.99 -8.69 -4.27
CA TYR A 177 24.83 -7.67 -3.64
C TYR A 177 24.50 -7.45 -2.15
N TYR A 178 23.22 -7.29 -1.79
CA TYR A 178 22.89 -6.96 -0.40
C TYR A 178 23.03 -8.14 0.57
N THR A 179 23.26 -7.83 1.82
CA THR A 179 23.28 -8.80 2.94
C THR A 179 21.96 -8.84 3.69
N SER A 180 21.18 -7.75 3.63
CA SER A 180 19.87 -7.63 4.26
C SER A 180 18.92 -6.88 3.36
N GLY A 181 17.77 -7.46 3.08
CA GLY A 181 16.70 -6.88 2.30
C GLY A 181 15.49 -6.54 3.17
N ILE A 182 14.88 -5.39 2.92
CA ILE A 182 13.60 -4.99 3.54
C ILE A 182 12.64 -4.58 2.45
N ILE A 183 11.49 -5.24 2.37
CA ILE A 183 10.41 -4.86 1.46
C ILE A 183 9.27 -4.26 2.25
N LEU A 184 8.91 -3.02 1.92
CA LEU A 184 7.67 -2.39 2.35
C LEU A 184 6.59 -2.72 1.31
N HIS A 185 5.64 -3.57 1.67
CA HIS A 185 4.59 -4.06 0.81
C HIS A 185 3.21 -3.58 1.27
N ARG A 186 2.37 -3.18 0.31
CA ARG A 186 0.98 -2.82 0.52
C ARG A 186 0.11 -3.95 -0.02
N LEU A 187 -0.59 -4.65 0.86
CA LEU A 187 -1.46 -5.78 0.51
C LEU A 187 -2.62 -5.35 -0.40
N ASP A 188 -3.19 -4.18 -0.11
CA ASP A 188 -4.31 -3.61 -0.84
C ASP A 188 -4.19 -2.10 -0.92
N GLU A 189 -4.58 -1.48 -2.05
CA GLU A 189 -4.53 -0.02 -2.22
C GLU A 189 -5.41 0.71 -1.20
N MET A 190 -6.46 0.07 -0.74
CA MET A 190 -7.44 0.63 0.19
C MET A 190 -7.05 0.45 1.66
N ARG A 191 -6.08 -0.41 1.95
CA ARG A 191 -5.64 -0.66 3.34
C ARG A 191 -4.56 0.31 3.77
N PRO A 192 -4.66 0.89 4.97
CA PRO A 192 -3.63 1.75 5.53
C PRO A 192 -2.40 0.97 5.99
N GLU A 193 -2.52 -0.33 6.28
CA GLU A 193 -1.43 -1.18 6.75
C GLU A 193 -0.42 -1.48 5.64
N ARG A 194 0.79 -1.76 6.07
CA ARG A 194 1.90 -2.23 5.26
C ARG A 194 2.53 -3.44 5.91
N ASN A 195 2.97 -4.37 5.09
CA ASN A 195 3.84 -5.45 5.54
C ASN A 195 5.30 -5.05 5.35
N LEU A 196 6.07 -5.26 6.39
CA LEU A 196 7.52 -5.14 6.39
C LEU A 196 8.08 -6.56 6.35
N ILE A 197 8.67 -6.93 5.22
CA ILE A 197 9.19 -8.28 4.96
C ILE A 197 10.71 -8.21 4.92
N PHE A 198 11.37 -9.16 5.58
CA PHE A 198 12.82 -9.19 5.74
C PHE A 198 13.43 -10.39 5.00
N GLU A 199 14.59 -10.18 4.40
CA GLU A 199 15.47 -11.23 3.89
C GLU A 199 16.87 -10.98 4.43
N LEU A 200 17.43 -11.95 5.13
CA LEU A 200 18.76 -11.85 5.74
C LEU A 200 19.65 -12.94 5.16
N ARG A 201 20.87 -12.58 4.73
CA ARG A 201 21.89 -13.56 4.35
C ARG A 201 22.50 -14.21 5.58
N ASN A 202 22.65 -13.45 6.66
CA ASN A 202 23.26 -13.86 7.89
C ASN A 202 22.38 -13.46 9.07
N GLY A 203 22.27 -14.33 10.07
CA GLY A 203 21.51 -14.09 11.28
C GLY A 203 20.16 -14.85 11.31
N PRO A 204 19.45 -14.80 12.44
CA PRO A 204 18.14 -15.43 12.58
C PRO A 204 17.10 -14.73 11.72
N GLU A 205 16.10 -15.47 11.28
CA GLU A 205 14.96 -14.93 10.53
C GLU A 205 14.22 -13.88 11.37
N ILE A 206 13.88 -12.78 10.73
CA ILE A 206 13.01 -11.76 11.32
C ILE A 206 11.60 -11.97 10.77
N ALA A 207 10.65 -12.25 11.66
CA ALA A 207 9.25 -12.42 11.29
C ALA A 207 8.71 -11.16 10.61
N GLN A 208 7.85 -11.34 9.62
CA GLN A 208 7.15 -10.24 8.95
C GLN A 208 6.38 -9.40 9.98
N LYS A 209 6.50 -8.08 9.86
CA LYS A 209 5.78 -7.13 10.70
C LYS A 209 4.66 -6.45 9.91
N THR A 210 3.50 -6.32 10.53
CA THR A 210 2.43 -5.45 10.03
C THR A 210 2.58 -4.09 10.69
N ILE A 211 2.72 -3.06 9.87
CA ILE A 211 2.92 -1.68 10.36
C ILE A 211 1.86 -0.74 9.82
N LEU A 212 1.54 0.27 10.60
CA LEU A 212 0.59 1.32 10.26
C LEU A 212 1.26 2.68 10.42
N ARG A 213 0.96 3.60 9.50
CA ARG A 213 1.32 4.99 9.63
C ARG A 213 0.16 5.79 10.20
N ASN A 214 0.40 6.47 11.31
CA ASN A 214 -0.54 7.41 11.93
C ASN A 214 0.09 8.82 12.01
N ALA A 215 -0.55 9.74 12.74
CA ALA A 215 -0.05 11.09 12.94
C ALA A 215 1.32 11.13 13.66
N SER A 216 1.60 10.16 14.53
CA SER A 216 2.84 10.04 15.30
C SER A 216 3.94 9.24 14.58
N GLY A 217 3.74 8.85 13.31
CA GLY A 217 4.69 8.09 12.52
C GLY A 217 4.29 6.63 12.30
N TRP A 218 5.28 5.75 12.16
CA TRP A 218 5.07 4.32 11.94
C TRP A 218 5.03 3.57 13.26
N ARG A 219 4.03 2.70 13.43
CA ARG A 219 3.92 1.78 14.57
C ARG A 219 3.66 0.35 14.09
N GLU A 220 4.09 -0.62 14.86
CA GLU A 220 3.73 -2.03 14.65
C GLU A 220 2.30 -2.28 15.14
N VAL A 221 1.60 -3.19 14.46
CA VAL A 221 0.25 -3.64 14.81
C VAL A 221 0.39 -4.99 15.50
N ASP A 222 0.34 -4.99 16.84
CA ASP A 222 0.78 -6.12 17.66
C ASP A 222 -0.29 -7.18 17.91
N SER A 223 -1.58 -6.83 17.91
CA SER A 223 -2.63 -7.78 18.26
C SER A 223 -3.39 -8.31 17.04
N GLN A 224 -3.72 -9.61 17.09
CA GLN A 224 -4.57 -10.23 16.09
C GLN A 224 -5.98 -9.59 16.06
N ALA A 225 -6.50 -9.22 17.23
CA ALA A 225 -7.76 -8.48 17.35
C ALA A 225 -7.70 -7.10 16.69
N GLU A 226 -6.60 -6.35 16.88
CA GLU A 226 -6.39 -5.05 16.21
C GLU A 226 -6.31 -5.20 14.70
N ARG A 227 -5.62 -6.24 14.20
CA ARG A 227 -5.56 -6.57 12.77
C ARG A 227 -6.93 -6.90 12.18
N LEU A 228 -7.75 -7.67 12.92
CA LEU A 228 -9.12 -8.01 12.51
C LEU A 228 -10.04 -6.79 12.54
N ALA A 229 -9.97 -5.96 13.58
CA ALA A 229 -10.74 -4.71 13.67
C ALA A 229 -10.40 -3.73 12.54
N MET A 230 -9.12 -3.56 12.22
CA MET A 230 -8.69 -2.73 11.09
C MET A 230 -9.15 -3.29 9.74
N ARG A 231 -9.11 -4.61 9.55
CA ARG A 231 -9.63 -5.26 8.35
C ARG A 231 -11.12 -4.98 8.15
N SER A 232 -11.93 -5.14 9.19
CA SER A 232 -13.37 -4.88 9.13
C SER A 232 -13.68 -3.40 8.86
N GLN A 233 -12.96 -2.46 9.50
CA GLN A 233 -13.11 -1.03 9.23
C GLN A 233 -12.69 -0.64 7.81
N ALA A 234 -11.59 -1.20 7.29
CA ALA A 234 -11.14 -0.93 5.94
C ALA A 234 -12.14 -1.45 4.90
N ILE A 235 -12.69 -2.64 5.09
CA ILE A 235 -13.73 -3.20 4.21
C ILE A 235 -14.98 -2.34 4.22
N LYS A 236 -15.44 -1.88 5.42
CA LYS A 236 -16.59 -0.98 5.55
C LYS A 236 -16.35 0.37 4.85
N LEU A 237 -15.16 0.96 5.03
CA LEU A 237 -14.80 2.26 4.43
C LEU A 237 -14.70 2.16 2.89
N ASP A 238 -14.14 1.08 2.39
CA ASP A 238 -14.02 0.79 0.95
C ASP A 238 -15.39 0.61 0.30
N ALA A 239 -16.25 -0.19 0.93
CA ALA A 239 -17.63 -0.38 0.49
C ALA A 239 -18.40 0.95 0.44
N GLN A 240 -18.27 1.80 1.47
CA GLN A 240 -18.92 3.11 1.50
C GLN A 240 -18.37 4.07 0.43
N GLN A 241 -17.06 4.09 0.20
CA GLN A 241 -16.46 4.96 -0.82
C GLN A 241 -16.82 4.51 -2.24
N LEU A 242 -16.84 3.20 -2.47
CA LEU A 242 -17.22 2.65 -3.76
C LEU A 242 -18.72 2.90 -4.05
N ARG A 243 -19.59 2.73 -3.05
CA ARG A 243 -21.02 3.06 -3.14
C ARG A 243 -21.26 4.52 -3.56
N LYS A 244 -20.42 5.44 -3.08
CA LYS A 244 -20.51 6.88 -3.43
C LYS A 244 -19.94 7.22 -4.80
N LYS A 245 -19.05 6.42 -5.35
CA LYS A 245 -18.28 6.74 -6.58
C LYS A 245 -18.67 5.90 -7.79
N ASP A 246 -19.28 4.73 -7.60
CA ASP A 246 -19.63 3.86 -8.71
C ASP A 246 -20.98 4.25 -9.32
N THR A 247 -20.96 4.61 -10.60
CA THR A 247 -22.16 5.04 -11.35
C THR A 247 -23.24 3.95 -11.39
N VAL A 248 -22.87 2.67 -11.47
CA VAL A 248 -23.84 1.56 -11.49
C VAL A 248 -24.55 1.44 -10.15
N ILE A 249 -23.80 1.54 -9.04
CA ILE A 249 -24.36 1.52 -7.69
C ILE A 249 -25.30 2.71 -7.48
N GLY A 250 -24.85 3.92 -7.90
CA GLY A 250 -25.65 5.14 -7.81
C GLY A 250 -26.98 5.04 -8.59
N LEU A 251 -26.93 4.43 -9.77
CA LEU A 251 -28.14 4.19 -10.59
C LEU A 251 -29.09 3.19 -9.92
N ILE A 252 -28.58 2.10 -9.33
CA ILE A 252 -29.41 1.14 -8.60
C ILE A 252 -30.16 1.84 -7.46
N TYR A 253 -29.48 2.71 -6.69
CA TYR A 253 -30.13 3.52 -5.65
C TYR A 253 -31.17 4.48 -6.21
N SER A 254 -30.83 5.24 -7.24
CA SER A 254 -31.69 6.25 -7.83
C SER A 254 -32.96 5.65 -8.43
N GLU A 255 -32.83 4.52 -9.10
CA GLU A 255 -33.99 3.82 -9.69
C GLU A 255 -34.89 3.20 -8.60
N ALA A 256 -34.28 2.62 -7.58
CA ALA A 256 -35.02 2.03 -6.46
C ALA A 256 -35.82 3.08 -5.69
N SER A 257 -35.28 4.27 -5.45
CA SER A 257 -36.00 5.39 -4.82
C SER A 257 -37.22 5.86 -5.62
N GLN A 258 -37.24 5.57 -6.93
CA GLN A 258 -38.39 5.80 -7.81
C GLN A 258 -39.29 4.56 -7.96
N GLY A 259 -39.10 3.54 -7.12
CA GLY A 259 -39.90 2.30 -7.15
C GLY A 259 -39.52 1.33 -8.27
N ARG A 260 -38.41 1.58 -8.98
CA ARG A 260 -37.98 0.73 -10.09
C ARG A 260 -36.80 -0.16 -9.68
N VAL A 261 -37.01 -1.47 -9.73
CA VAL A 261 -35.99 -2.48 -9.47
C VAL A 261 -35.83 -3.38 -10.69
N TYR A 262 -34.62 -3.88 -10.88
CA TYR A 262 -34.24 -4.59 -12.10
C TYR A 262 -33.53 -5.91 -11.76
N THR A 263 -33.77 -6.94 -12.57
CA THR A 263 -32.83 -8.06 -12.65
C THR A 263 -31.55 -7.63 -13.37
N ALA A 264 -30.46 -8.38 -13.24
CA ALA A 264 -29.19 -8.04 -13.92
C ALA A 264 -29.36 -7.87 -15.44
N ARG A 265 -30.22 -8.68 -16.05
CA ARG A 265 -30.53 -8.58 -17.47
C ARG A 265 -31.31 -7.30 -17.78
N GLN A 266 -32.40 -7.07 -17.08
CA GLN A 266 -33.22 -5.86 -17.26
C GLN A 266 -32.40 -4.58 -17.07
N PHE A 267 -31.56 -4.52 -16.02
CA PHE A 267 -30.69 -3.39 -15.77
C PHE A 267 -29.73 -3.16 -16.92
N SER A 268 -29.06 -4.22 -17.38
CA SER A 268 -28.10 -4.12 -18.46
C SER A 268 -28.74 -3.69 -19.78
N ASP A 269 -29.92 -4.20 -20.09
CA ASP A 269 -30.64 -3.87 -21.32
C ASP A 269 -31.25 -2.44 -21.26
N THR A 270 -31.68 -1.99 -20.07
CA THR A 270 -32.23 -0.63 -19.87
C THR A 270 -31.17 0.48 -19.97
N PHE A 271 -29.97 0.22 -19.44
CA PHE A 271 -28.89 1.19 -19.34
C PHE A 271 -27.79 1.01 -20.38
N GLU A 272 -27.96 0.12 -21.35
CA GLU A 272 -27.02 -0.05 -22.46
C GLU A 272 -26.73 1.26 -23.16
N ASN A 273 -25.44 1.60 -23.31
CA ASN A 273 -24.92 2.82 -23.92
C ASN A 273 -25.41 4.15 -23.30
N LYS A 274 -26.08 4.11 -22.14
CA LYS A 274 -26.45 5.31 -21.39
C LYS A 274 -25.35 5.71 -20.42
N SER A 275 -25.16 7.02 -20.21
CA SER A 275 -24.23 7.57 -19.22
C SER A 275 -22.79 7.03 -19.30
N GLY A 276 -22.32 6.65 -20.48
CA GLY A 276 -20.98 6.09 -20.66
C GLY A 276 -20.77 4.67 -20.11
N LEU A 277 -21.82 3.93 -19.81
CA LEU A 277 -21.76 2.61 -19.19
C LEU A 277 -21.36 1.46 -20.12
N GLY A 278 -21.39 1.70 -21.44
CA GLY A 278 -21.02 0.70 -22.45
C GLY A 278 -22.13 -0.29 -22.79
N SER A 279 -21.77 -1.39 -23.46
CA SER A 279 -22.74 -2.39 -23.94
C SER A 279 -23.37 -3.21 -22.79
N SER A 280 -24.55 -3.78 -23.05
CA SER A 280 -25.25 -4.68 -22.11
C SER A 280 -24.37 -5.81 -21.60
N ARG A 281 -23.48 -6.36 -22.44
CA ARG A 281 -22.48 -7.36 -22.04
C ARG A 281 -21.47 -6.80 -21.04
N SER A 282 -20.96 -5.59 -21.27
CA SER A 282 -20.03 -4.90 -20.37
C SER A 282 -20.67 -4.62 -19.01
N LEU A 283 -21.92 -4.13 -19.01
CA LEU A 283 -22.69 -3.92 -17.79
C LEU A 283 -22.92 -5.19 -17.00
N ARG A 284 -23.28 -6.30 -17.64
CA ARG A 284 -23.43 -7.61 -16.96
C ARG A 284 -22.13 -8.07 -16.32
N ASN A 285 -21.01 -7.93 -17.02
CA ASN A 285 -19.70 -8.26 -16.46
C ASN A 285 -19.36 -7.38 -15.23
N ARG A 286 -19.72 -6.09 -15.27
CA ARG A 286 -19.53 -5.16 -14.16
C ARG A 286 -20.42 -5.49 -12.98
N LEU A 287 -21.71 -5.81 -13.20
CA LEU A 287 -22.60 -6.27 -12.15
C LEU A 287 -22.09 -7.56 -11.48
N ASN A 288 -21.62 -8.53 -12.27
CA ASN A 288 -21.00 -9.74 -11.73
C ASN A 288 -19.76 -9.45 -10.88
N ALA A 289 -18.88 -8.56 -11.35
CA ALA A 289 -17.69 -8.16 -10.60
C ALA A 289 -18.06 -7.43 -9.28
N LEU A 290 -19.06 -6.55 -9.30
CA LEU A 290 -19.56 -5.88 -8.11
C LEU A 290 -20.24 -6.86 -7.13
N SER A 291 -20.95 -7.84 -7.65
CA SER A 291 -21.55 -8.91 -6.84
C SER A 291 -20.50 -9.80 -6.18
N THR A 292 -19.49 -10.24 -6.95
CA THR A 292 -18.37 -11.05 -6.40
C THR A 292 -17.62 -10.32 -5.29
N LYS A 293 -17.51 -8.99 -5.40
CA LYS A 293 -16.88 -8.13 -4.37
C LYS A 293 -17.81 -7.78 -3.22
N GLY A 294 -19.06 -8.21 -3.25
CA GLY A 294 -20.04 -7.94 -2.19
C GLY A 294 -20.65 -6.53 -2.18
N HIS A 295 -20.41 -5.71 -3.19
CA HIS A 295 -20.95 -4.34 -3.26
C HIS A 295 -22.41 -4.28 -3.70
N ILE A 296 -22.87 -5.26 -4.46
CA ILE A 296 -24.26 -5.46 -4.84
C ILE A 296 -24.66 -6.89 -4.55
N LYS A 297 -25.94 -7.13 -4.40
CA LYS A 297 -26.57 -8.42 -4.11
C LYS A 297 -27.80 -8.61 -4.97
N PHE A 298 -28.41 -9.79 -4.82
CA PHE A 298 -29.65 -10.13 -5.48
C PHE A 298 -30.63 -10.67 -4.46
N PHE A 299 -31.92 -10.32 -4.56
CA PHE A 299 -32.97 -10.87 -3.73
C PHE A 299 -34.08 -11.47 -4.59
N LYS A 300 -34.61 -12.60 -4.16
CA LYS A 300 -35.70 -13.33 -4.87
C LYS A 300 -37.06 -13.12 -4.23
N ASN A 301 -37.13 -13.02 -2.91
CA ASN A 301 -38.38 -12.85 -2.15
C ASN A 301 -38.91 -11.42 -2.33
N ALA A 302 -39.38 -11.15 -3.53
CA ALA A 302 -39.81 -9.81 -3.93
C ALA A 302 -41.19 -9.46 -3.32
N ASP A 303 -42.02 -10.42 -3.04
CA ASP A 303 -43.35 -10.32 -2.42
C ASP A 303 -43.32 -9.63 -1.06
N ILE A 304 -42.34 -9.94 -0.23
CA ILE A 304 -42.17 -9.26 1.09
C ILE A 304 -41.92 -7.74 0.95
N TYR A 305 -41.49 -7.29 -0.23
CA TYR A 305 -41.31 -5.88 -0.57
C TYR A 305 -42.48 -5.34 -1.43
N GLY A 306 -43.53 -6.15 -1.66
CA GLY A 306 -44.64 -5.78 -2.53
C GLY A 306 -44.25 -5.67 -4.02
N LEU A 307 -43.21 -6.38 -4.43
CA LEU A 307 -42.74 -6.41 -5.82
C LEU A 307 -43.19 -7.72 -6.49
N PRO A 308 -43.44 -7.73 -7.82
CA PRO A 308 -43.72 -8.96 -8.53
C PRO A 308 -42.49 -9.88 -8.53
N GLN A 309 -42.70 -11.19 -8.58
CA GLN A 309 -41.58 -12.13 -8.71
C GLN A 309 -40.76 -11.87 -9.96
N ALA A 310 -39.45 -11.94 -9.82
CA ALA A 310 -38.49 -11.68 -10.91
C ALA A 310 -38.55 -12.81 -11.94
N GLN A 311 -39.37 -12.63 -12.97
CA GLN A 311 -39.53 -13.61 -14.04
C GLN A 311 -38.20 -13.86 -14.80
N ARG A 312 -37.90 -15.13 -15.09
CA ARG A 312 -36.72 -15.56 -15.86
C ARG A 312 -35.37 -15.18 -15.25
N SER A 313 -35.29 -14.82 -13.97
CA SER A 313 -34.03 -14.58 -13.27
C SER A 313 -33.74 -15.67 -12.23
N ARG A 314 -32.58 -16.28 -12.31
CA ARG A 314 -32.12 -17.23 -11.29
C ARG A 314 -31.70 -16.56 -9.99
N GLN A 315 -31.29 -15.30 -10.06
CA GLN A 315 -30.73 -14.55 -8.92
C GLN A 315 -31.73 -13.55 -8.31
N GLY A 316 -32.76 -13.14 -9.04
CA GLY A 316 -33.72 -12.13 -8.60
C GLY A 316 -33.33 -10.70 -8.99
N TYR A 317 -33.77 -9.73 -8.20
CA TYR A 317 -33.53 -8.31 -8.40
C TYR A 317 -32.18 -7.87 -7.83
N VAL A 318 -31.52 -6.94 -8.53
CA VAL A 318 -30.27 -6.30 -8.09
C VAL A 318 -30.58 -5.34 -6.95
N CYS A 319 -29.80 -5.41 -5.88
CA CYS A 319 -29.92 -4.48 -4.77
C CYS A 319 -28.57 -4.07 -4.18
N VAL A 320 -28.60 -3.03 -3.39
CA VAL A 320 -27.50 -2.50 -2.58
C VAL A 320 -27.99 -2.37 -1.14
N GLU A 321 -27.13 -2.62 -0.18
CA GLU A 321 -27.46 -2.50 1.23
C GLU A 321 -28.07 -1.13 1.58
N GLY A 322 -29.15 -1.12 2.33
CA GLY A 322 -29.86 0.09 2.73
C GLY A 322 -30.59 0.81 1.58
N MET A 323 -30.80 0.17 0.44
CA MET A 323 -31.55 0.72 -0.68
C MET A 323 -33.02 0.88 -0.30
N ALA A 324 -33.54 2.10 -0.35
CA ALA A 324 -34.96 2.39 -0.14
C ALA A 324 -35.77 2.16 -1.43
N LEU A 325 -36.98 1.63 -1.30
CA LEU A 325 -37.87 1.39 -2.42
C LEU A 325 -39.03 2.39 -2.43
N GLY A 326 -39.21 3.10 -3.55
CA GLY A 326 -40.31 4.04 -3.75
C GLY A 326 -40.28 5.21 -2.77
N ASP A 327 -41.33 5.34 -1.95
CA ASP A 327 -41.50 6.42 -0.96
C ASP A 327 -40.57 6.33 0.26
N GLY A 328 -39.64 5.41 0.26
CA GLY A 328 -38.69 5.20 1.36
C GLY A 328 -39.23 4.37 2.54
N THR A 329 -40.49 3.96 2.49
CA THR A 329 -41.11 3.12 3.55
C THR A 329 -40.64 1.66 3.54
N ARG A 330 -40.08 1.23 2.42
CA ARG A 330 -39.58 -0.13 2.21
C ARG A 330 -38.07 -0.10 2.01
N ILE A 331 -37.35 -0.32 3.09
CA ILE A 331 -35.89 -0.44 3.08
C ILE A 331 -35.52 -1.92 3.00
N LEU A 332 -34.53 -2.24 2.16
CA LEU A 332 -33.99 -3.60 2.13
C LEU A 332 -33.43 -3.98 3.49
N PRO A 333 -33.55 -5.26 3.90
CA PRO A 333 -33.29 -5.65 5.27
C PRO A 333 -31.88 -5.31 5.72
N THR A 334 -31.78 -4.77 6.92
CA THR A 334 -30.53 -4.56 7.64
C THR A 334 -30.12 -5.80 8.44
N HIS A 335 -31.01 -6.81 8.50
CA HIS A 335 -30.81 -8.07 9.20
C HIS A 335 -31.27 -9.23 8.34
N PHE A 336 -30.63 -10.38 8.50
CA PHE A 336 -31.03 -11.63 7.86
C PHE A 336 -31.09 -12.78 8.90
N LYS A 337 -31.87 -13.80 8.61
CA LYS A 337 -31.92 -15.03 9.42
C LYS A 337 -30.90 -16.02 8.85
N HIS A 338 -29.91 -16.39 9.66
CA HIS A 338 -28.93 -17.38 9.24
C HIS A 338 -29.55 -18.74 8.99
N PRO A 339 -29.36 -19.37 7.83
CA PRO A 339 -30.11 -20.56 7.43
C PRO A 339 -29.83 -21.79 8.30
N LYS A 340 -28.65 -21.91 8.89
CA LYS A 340 -28.28 -23.06 9.74
C LYS A 340 -28.50 -22.83 11.23
N THR A 341 -28.18 -21.63 11.75
CA THR A 341 -28.28 -21.32 13.18
C THR A 341 -29.63 -20.70 13.55
N HIS A 342 -30.39 -20.22 12.55
CA HIS A 342 -31.64 -19.47 12.71
C HIS A 342 -31.52 -18.15 13.50
N GLU A 343 -30.31 -17.70 13.77
CA GLU A 343 -30.04 -16.43 14.42
C GLU A 343 -30.30 -15.26 13.47
N VAL A 344 -30.82 -14.16 14.02
CA VAL A 344 -31.00 -12.91 13.28
C VAL A 344 -29.72 -12.11 13.41
N LEU A 345 -28.99 -11.94 12.31
CA LEU A 345 -27.71 -11.26 12.23
C LEU A 345 -27.84 -9.95 11.45
N PRO A 346 -27.09 -8.89 11.83
CA PRO A 346 -27.06 -7.66 11.05
C PRO A 346 -26.40 -7.89 9.68
N VAL A 347 -26.93 -7.24 8.66
CA VAL A 347 -26.39 -7.26 7.28
C VAL A 347 -25.28 -6.24 7.10
N ASP A 348 -24.65 -5.81 8.17
CA ASP A 348 -23.56 -4.80 8.13
C ASP A 348 -22.28 -5.35 7.50
N ASP A 349 -22.12 -6.67 7.54
CA ASP A 349 -20.99 -7.36 6.95
C ASP A 349 -21.34 -7.80 5.51
N PRO A 350 -20.60 -7.32 4.48
CA PRO A 350 -20.81 -7.76 3.11
C PRO A 350 -20.71 -9.28 2.92
N GLU A 351 -19.89 -9.98 3.70
CA GLU A 351 -19.76 -11.43 3.63
C GLU A 351 -21.04 -12.12 4.12
N ASN A 352 -21.62 -11.67 5.23
CA ASN A 352 -22.87 -12.18 5.75
C ASN A 352 -24.05 -11.94 4.80
N TRP A 353 -24.03 -10.82 4.11
CA TRP A 353 -25.03 -10.49 3.10
C TRP A 353 -24.96 -11.43 1.89
N ILE A 354 -23.74 -11.88 1.52
CA ILE A 354 -23.53 -12.87 0.46
C ILE A 354 -24.11 -14.22 0.85
N VAL A 355 -23.85 -14.68 2.06
CA VAL A 355 -24.33 -15.96 2.58
C VAL A 355 -25.84 -15.98 2.63
N ALA A 356 -26.48 -14.93 3.16
CA ALA A 356 -27.92 -14.84 3.28
C ALA A 356 -28.68 -14.95 1.94
N LEU A 357 -28.12 -14.36 0.87
CA LEU A 357 -28.75 -14.38 -0.46
C LEU A 357 -28.46 -15.66 -1.24
N ASN A 358 -27.34 -16.33 -0.98
CA ASN A 358 -26.99 -17.59 -1.64
C ASN A 358 -27.79 -18.77 -1.05
N ASP A 359 -28.00 -18.80 0.26
CA ASP A 359 -28.70 -19.91 0.93
C ASP A 359 -30.23 -19.87 0.76
N GLY A 360 -30.80 -18.69 0.46
CA GLY A 360 -32.23 -18.56 0.05
C GLY A 360 -32.51 -19.04 -1.38
N GLY A 361 -31.54 -19.60 -2.07
CA GLY A 361 -31.60 -20.05 -3.46
C GLY A 361 -31.55 -21.56 -3.67
N LEU A 362 -31.53 -22.35 -2.60
CA LEU A 362 -31.45 -23.81 -2.62
C LEU A 362 -32.68 -24.46 -2.01
N SER A 363 -33.87 -24.03 -2.37
CA SER A 363 -35.12 -24.80 -2.19
C SER A 363 -35.98 -24.70 -3.42
#